data_6f75ab18f09f856799acfcc841904514
#
_entry.id   6f75ab18f09f856799acfcc841904514
#
_cell.length_a   1.000
_cell.length_b   1.000
_cell.length_c   1.000
_cell.angle_alpha   90.00
_cell.angle_beta   90.00
_cell.angle_gamma   90.00
#
_symmetry.space_group_name_H-M   'P 1'
#
loop_
_entity.id
_entity.type
_entity.pdbx_description
1 polymer ?
#
loop_
_entity_poly.entity_id
_entity_poly.type
_entity_poly.pdbx_seq_one_letter_code
_entity_poly.pdbx_strand_id
1 'polypeptide(L)'
;MLKFKILDSFLIGAVIGSTDAASVFSILRSKKLNLKNNTASLLEVESGSNDPFSYMLTIIVLSFMQGDASVGKLSYMLFAQIVFGLAIGVGIGFGAYFILNKFKFSSAGFDSLFVLAVAIFSYAIPTMIGGNGYLSAYIAGLILGNKKNKENKKIPQMSNLVNFFDGITGLMQM
;
A
#
# COMPACT_ATOMS: atom_id res chain seq x y z
N MET A 1 8.16 -26.35 -25.28
CA MET A 1 7.75 -26.40 -23.88
C MET A 1 8.85 -25.80 -23.03
N LEU A 2 8.64 -24.63 -22.43
CA LEU A 2 9.63 -23.99 -21.55
C LEU A 2 9.74 -24.83 -20.27
N LYS A 3 10.92 -25.41 -20.03
CA LYS A 3 11.22 -26.16 -18.79
C LYS A 3 11.73 -25.19 -17.73
N PHE A 4 10.82 -24.51 -17.03
CA PHE A 4 11.19 -23.73 -15.85
C PHE A 4 11.52 -24.66 -14.67
N LYS A 5 12.53 -24.30 -13.88
CA LYS A 5 12.72 -24.91 -12.57
C LYS A 5 11.56 -24.52 -11.66
N ILE A 6 11.22 -25.37 -10.71
CA ILE A 6 10.09 -25.13 -9.78
C ILE A 6 10.19 -23.75 -9.11
N LEU A 7 11.38 -23.37 -8.64
CA LEU A 7 11.60 -22.06 -8.00
C LEU A 7 11.40 -20.88 -8.95
N ASP A 8 11.79 -21.01 -10.24
CA ASP A 8 11.53 -19.96 -11.24
C ASP A 8 10.04 -19.77 -11.46
N SER A 9 9.27 -20.86 -11.48
CA SER A 9 7.82 -20.82 -11.63
C SER A 9 7.14 -20.17 -10.41
N PHE A 10 7.60 -20.47 -9.20
CA PHE A 10 7.13 -19.83 -7.97
C PHE A 10 7.47 -18.32 -7.94
N LEU A 11 8.68 -17.94 -8.41
CA LEU A 11 9.08 -16.55 -8.49
C LEU A 11 8.17 -15.76 -9.43
N ILE A 12 7.92 -16.30 -10.62
CA ILE A 12 7.00 -15.67 -11.59
C ILE A 12 5.60 -15.55 -10.99
N GLY A 13 5.09 -16.62 -10.35
CA GLY A 13 3.77 -16.58 -9.70
C GLY A 13 3.69 -15.56 -8.56
N ALA A 14 4.74 -15.43 -7.75
CA ALA A 14 4.81 -14.45 -6.67
C ALA A 14 4.79 -13.01 -7.19
N VAL A 15 5.54 -12.70 -8.25
CA VAL A 15 5.60 -11.36 -8.84
C VAL A 15 4.29 -10.99 -9.55
N ILE A 16 3.69 -11.93 -10.31
CA ILE A 16 2.44 -11.68 -11.05
C ILE A 16 1.22 -11.69 -10.10
N GLY A 17 1.35 -12.23 -8.90
CA GLY A 17 0.28 -12.28 -7.89
C GLY A 17 -0.19 -10.92 -7.39
N SER A 18 0.60 -9.86 -7.60
CA SER A 18 0.17 -8.48 -7.37
C SER A 18 -0.70 -7.99 -8.52
N THR A 19 -1.92 -7.55 -8.21
CA THR A 19 -2.83 -6.96 -9.18
C THR A 19 -2.73 -5.44 -9.14
N ASP A 20 -2.86 -4.77 -10.30
CA ASP A 20 -2.80 -3.31 -10.39
C ASP A 20 -4.08 -2.66 -9.83
N ALA A 21 -4.02 -2.29 -8.54
CA ALA A 21 -5.10 -1.60 -7.85
C ALA A 21 -5.45 -0.25 -8.53
N ALA A 22 -4.46 0.47 -9.05
CA ALA A 22 -4.65 1.78 -9.64
C ALA A 22 -5.53 1.71 -10.91
N SER A 23 -5.27 0.72 -11.77
CA SER A 23 -6.10 0.47 -12.97
C SER A 23 -7.54 0.11 -12.60
N VAL A 24 -7.72 -0.77 -11.60
CA VAL A 24 -9.06 -1.16 -11.14
C VAL A 24 -9.84 0.07 -10.66
N PHE A 25 -9.22 0.92 -9.82
CA PHE A 25 -9.86 2.13 -9.30
C PHE A 25 -10.17 3.15 -10.39
N SER A 26 -9.24 3.37 -11.33
CA SER A 26 -9.45 4.32 -12.41
C SER A 26 -10.63 3.90 -13.29
N ILE A 27 -10.76 2.61 -13.60
CA ILE A 27 -11.87 2.07 -14.38
C ILE A 27 -13.21 2.19 -13.63
N LEU A 28 -13.23 1.81 -12.34
CA LEU A 28 -14.45 1.90 -11.53
C LEU A 28 -14.94 3.34 -11.40
N ARG A 29 -14.03 4.29 -11.19
CA ARG A 29 -14.37 5.72 -11.04
C ARG A 29 -14.74 6.37 -12.37
N SER A 30 -13.96 6.17 -13.42
CA SER A 30 -14.18 6.81 -14.73
C SER A 30 -15.51 6.39 -15.35
N LYS A 31 -15.90 5.14 -15.18
CA LYS A 31 -17.17 4.59 -15.68
C LYS A 31 -18.32 4.73 -14.68
N LYS A 32 -18.10 5.34 -13.50
CA LYS A 32 -19.09 5.47 -12.41
C LYS A 32 -19.80 4.15 -12.12
N LEU A 33 -19.06 3.04 -12.17
CA LEU A 33 -19.60 1.72 -11.93
C LEU A 33 -19.90 1.54 -10.45
N ASN A 34 -21.18 1.46 -10.14
CA ASN A 34 -21.65 1.15 -8.79
C ASN A 34 -21.90 -0.37 -8.71
N LEU A 35 -20.90 -1.10 -8.21
CA LEU A 35 -21.02 -2.55 -8.06
C LEU A 35 -21.92 -2.90 -6.88
N LYS A 36 -22.77 -3.92 -7.07
CA LYS A 36 -23.68 -4.40 -6.01
C LYS A 36 -22.89 -4.88 -4.78
N ASN A 37 -23.48 -4.77 -3.61
CA ASN A 37 -22.99 -5.34 -2.35
C ASN A 37 -21.58 -4.85 -1.94
N ASN A 38 -21.24 -3.60 -2.20
CA ASN A 38 -19.92 -3.02 -1.87
C ASN A 38 -18.72 -3.77 -2.52
N THR A 39 -18.94 -4.47 -3.62
CA THR A 39 -17.89 -5.23 -4.32
C THR A 39 -16.73 -4.32 -4.76
N ALA A 40 -16.98 -3.03 -5.04
CA ALA A 40 -15.94 -2.07 -5.34
C ALA A 40 -14.94 -1.93 -4.17
N SER A 41 -15.44 -1.74 -2.94
CA SER A 41 -14.59 -1.66 -1.75
C SER A 41 -13.86 -2.97 -1.45
N LEU A 42 -14.48 -4.12 -1.76
CA LEU A 42 -13.82 -5.42 -1.61
C LEU A 42 -12.63 -5.55 -2.57
N LEU A 43 -12.82 -5.16 -3.83
CA LEU A 43 -11.74 -5.13 -4.82
C LEU A 43 -10.62 -4.17 -4.43
N GLU A 44 -10.96 -3.03 -3.81
CA GLU A 44 -9.99 -2.07 -3.27
C GLU A 44 -9.11 -2.70 -2.19
N VAL A 45 -9.72 -3.38 -1.23
CA VAL A 45 -9.00 -4.04 -0.14
C VAL A 45 -8.18 -5.21 -0.67
N GLU A 46 -8.74 -6.01 -1.56
CA GLU A 46 -8.06 -7.15 -2.17
C GLU A 46 -6.81 -6.70 -2.95
N SER A 47 -6.95 -5.77 -3.87
CA SER A 47 -5.82 -5.27 -4.66
C SER A 47 -4.76 -4.56 -3.81
N GLY A 48 -5.17 -3.77 -2.80
CA GLY A 48 -4.21 -3.10 -1.92
C GLY A 48 -3.46 -4.04 -0.97
N SER A 49 -4.04 -5.21 -0.64
CA SER A 49 -3.39 -6.22 0.19
C SER A 49 -2.47 -7.17 -0.61
N ASN A 50 -2.68 -7.31 -1.91
CA ASN A 50 -1.88 -8.19 -2.76
C ASN A 50 -0.40 -7.79 -2.83
N ASP A 51 -0.10 -6.50 -2.91
CA ASP A 51 1.27 -5.98 -3.01
C ASP A 51 2.17 -6.41 -1.83
N PRO A 52 1.76 -6.22 -0.56
CA PRO A 52 2.52 -6.73 0.57
C PRO A 52 2.78 -8.23 0.52
N PHE A 53 1.77 -9.03 0.15
CA PHE A 53 1.89 -10.49 0.09
C PHE A 53 2.78 -10.95 -1.07
N SER A 54 2.62 -10.39 -2.26
CA SER A 54 3.47 -10.66 -3.41
C SER A 54 4.93 -10.34 -3.12
N TYR A 55 5.20 -9.20 -2.48
CA TYR A 55 6.53 -8.83 -2.04
C TYR A 55 7.11 -9.85 -1.06
N MET A 56 6.36 -10.25 -0.04
CA MET A 56 6.79 -11.24 0.95
C MET A 56 7.12 -12.58 0.29
N LEU A 57 6.25 -13.08 -0.58
CA LEU A 57 6.47 -14.32 -1.32
C LEU A 57 7.70 -14.23 -2.23
N THR A 58 7.88 -13.14 -2.94
CA THR A 58 9.04 -12.91 -3.81
C THR A 58 10.34 -12.99 -3.03
N ILE A 59 10.43 -12.32 -1.87
CA ILE A 59 11.64 -12.35 -1.03
C ILE A 59 11.91 -13.76 -0.47
N ILE A 60 10.87 -14.50 -0.10
CA ILE A 60 11.01 -15.90 0.35
C ILE A 60 11.59 -16.77 -0.75
N VAL A 61 11.02 -16.71 -1.96
CA VAL A 61 11.49 -17.52 -3.10
C VAL A 61 12.91 -17.16 -3.48
N LEU A 62 13.27 -15.87 -3.50
CA LEU A 62 14.64 -15.42 -3.73
C LEU A 62 15.62 -15.95 -2.68
N SER A 63 15.22 -15.98 -1.40
CA SER A 63 16.05 -16.55 -0.33
C SER A 63 16.31 -18.06 -0.55
N PHE A 64 15.31 -18.80 -1.03
CA PHE A 64 15.50 -20.20 -1.42
C PHE A 64 16.44 -20.37 -2.63
N MET A 65 16.32 -19.51 -3.64
CA MET A 65 17.17 -19.54 -4.83
C MET A 65 18.63 -19.21 -4.51
N GLN A 66 18.87 -18.34 -3.53
CA GLN A 66 20.21 -17.96 -3.07
C GLN A 66 20.87 -19.03 -2.16
N GLY A 67 20.12 -20.06 -1.76
CA GLY A 67 20.62 -21.08 -0.85
C GLY A 67 20.69 -20.64 0.63
N ASP A 68 20.15 -19.49 0.96
CA ASP A 68 20.20 -18.84 2.28
C ASP A 68 18.98 -19.18 3.15
N ALA A 69 18.18 -20.15 2.73
CA ALA A 69 16.91 -20.53 3.33
C ALA A 69 17.11 -21.48 4.53
N SER A 70 17.34 -20.92 5.73
CA SER A 70 17.08 -21.68 6.96
C SER A 70 15.66 -21.37 7.49
N VAL A 71 15.01 -22.36 8.07
CA VAL A 71 13.64 -22.19 8.61
C VAL A 71 13.59 -21.06 9.63
N GLY A 72 14.59 -20.95 10.51
CA GLY A 72 14.66 -19.88 11.50
C GLY A 72 14.79 -18.47 10.88
N LYS A 73 15.65 -18.33 9.84
CA LYS A 73 15.84 -17.06 9.13
C LYS A 73 14.56 -16.62 8.41
N LEU A 74 13.90 -17.56 7.73
CA LEU A 74 12.63 -17.28 7.02
C LEU A 74 11.51 -16.92 7.98
N SER A 75 11.37 -17.64 9.09
CA SER A 75 10.35 -17.33 10.11
C SER A 75 10.57 -15.95 10.72
N TYR A 76 11.82 -15.60 11.06
CA TYR A 76 12.16 -14.28 11.56
C TYR A 76 11.88 -13.18 10.51
N MET A 77 12.23 -13.42 9.26
CA MET A 77 12.01 -12.47 8.17
C MET A 77 10.52 -12.20 7.96
N LEU A 78 9.68 -13.25 7.93
CA LEU A 78 8.22 -13.10 7.85
C LEU A 78 7.66 -12.34 9.05
N PHE A 79 8.09 -12.71 10.24
CA PHE A 79 7.69 -12.02 11.47
C PHE A 79 8.06 -10.54 11.44
N ALA A 80 9.30 -10.22 11.09
CA ALA A 80 9.80 -8.84 11.00
C ALA A 80 9.02 -8.03 9.95
N GLN A 81 8.77 -8.59 8.78
CA GLN A 81 8.01 -7.92 7.72
C GLN A 81 6.60 -7.56 8.18
N ILE A 82 5.90 -8.48 8.83
CA ILE A 82 4.53 -8.25 9.31
C ILE A 82 4.53 -7.27 10.49
N VAL A 83 5.31 -7.55 11.53
CA VAL A 83 5.26 -6.79 12.78
C VAL A 83 5.76 -5.36 12.58
N PHE A 84 6.93 -5.18 11.95
CA PHE A 84 7.46 -3.83 11.72
C PHE A 84 6.63 -3.08 10.67
N GLY A 85 6.14 -3.76 9.63
CA GLY A 85 5.24 -3.16 8.66
C GLY A 85 3.97 -2.61 9.31
N LEU A 86 3.29 -3.43 10.12
CA LEU A 86 2.08 -3.01 10.85
C LEU A 86 2.37 -1.91 11.88
N ALA A 87 3.36 -2.10 12.75
CA ALA A 87 3.64 -1.18 13.84
C ALA A 87 4.01 0.22 13.33
N ILE A 88 4.88 0.28 12.33
CA ILE A 88 5.32 1.55 11.74
C ILE A 88 4.19 2.18 10.91
N GLY A 89 3.44 1.39 10.13
CA GLY A 89 2.29 1.87 9.38
C GLY A 89 1.23 2.50 10.28
N VAL A 90 0.91 1.84 11.39
CA VAL A 90 -0.01 2.38 12.41
C VAL A 90 0.55 3.66 13.02
N GLY A 91 1.82 3.65 13.46
CA GLY A 91 2.45 4.82 14.08
C GLY A 91 2.48 6.04 13.16
N ILE A 92 2.91 5.86 11.91
CA ILE A 92 2.97 6.94 10.91
C ILE A 92 1.56 7.40 10.53
N GLY A 93 0.62 6.48 10.32
CA GLY A 93 -0.77 6.80 9.98
C GLY A 93 -1.47 7.64 11.05
N PHE A 94 -1.32 7.27 12.34
CA PHE A 94 -1.86 8.07 13.45
C PHE A 94 -1.12 9.39 13.62
N GLY A 95 0.20 9.42 13.48
CA GLY A 95 1.00 10.64 13.54
C GLY A 95 0.59 11.63 12.45
N ALA A 96 0.48 11.17 11.22
CA ALA A 96 0.03 11.99 10.08
C ALA A 96 -1.42 12.49 10.27
N TYR A 97 -2.32 11.63 10.75
CA TYR A 97 -3.68 12.03 11.08
C TYR A 97 -3.71 13.13 12.16
N PHE A 98 -2.90 13.02 13.20
CA PHE A 98 -2.82 14.03 14.26
C PHE A 98 -2.30 15.37 13.72
N ILE A 99 -1.28 15.35 12.87
CA ILE A 99 -0.72 16.55 12.23
C ILE A 99 -1.77 17.22 11.35
N LEU A 100 -2.46 16.48 10.46
CA LEU A 100 -3.50 17.02 9.58
C LEU A 100 -4.69 17.61 10.34
N ASN A 101 -5.02 17.07 11.52
CA ASN A 101 -6.10 17.62 12.34
C ASN A 101 -5.69 18.85 13.15
N LYS A 102 -4.44 18.91 13.59
CA LYS A 102 -3.96 20.00 14.43
C LYS A 102 -3.55 21.23 13.63
N PHE A 103 -2.97 21.03 12.46
CA PHE A 103 -2.47 22.09 11.59
C PHE A 103 -3.41 22.26 10.40
N LYS A 104 -4.03 23.45 10.30
CA LYS A 104 -4.77 23.86 9.08
C LYS A 104 -3.75 24.45 8.11
N PHE A 105 -3.39 23.70 7.09
CA PHE A 105 -2.49 24.20 6.07
C PHE A 105 -3.22 25.27 5.20
N SER A 106 -2.60 26.43 5.03
CA SER A 106 -3.19 27.56 4.30
C SER A 106 -3.24 27.40 2.79
N SER A 107 -2.52 26.41 2.24
CA SER A 107 -2.36 26.23 0.80
C SER A 107 -2.98 24.92 0.34
N ALA A 108 -3.88 24.98 -0.65
CA ALA A 108 -4.64 23.82 -1.15
C ALA A 108 -3.79 22.68 -1.75
N GLY A 109 -2.50 22.90 -2.03
CA GLY A 109 -1.58 21.87 -2.56
C GLY A 109 -0.70 21.21 -1.50
N PHE A 110 -0.53 21.84 -0.34
CA PHE A 110 0.38 21.36 0.70
C PHE A 110 -0.08 20.03 1.31
N ASP A 111 -1.39 19.84 1.46
CA ASP A 111 -1.95 18.58 1.99
C ASP A 111 -1.61 17.38 1.10
N SER A 112 -1.66 17.58 -0.23
CA SER A 112 -1.33 16.51 -1.18
C SER A 112 0.14 16.13 -1.12
N LEU A 113 1.02 17.12 -1.04
CA LEU A 113 2.47 16.89 -0.87
C LEU A 113 2.78 16.24 0.49
N PHE A 114 2.09 16.65 1.55
CA PHE A 114 2.25 16.04 2.87
C PHE A 114 1.85 14.56 2.86
N VAL A 115 0.69 14.23 2.28
CA VAL A 115 0.24 12.82 2.19
C VAL A 115 1.18 12.00 1.32
N LEU A 116 1.71 12.56 0.22
CA LEU A 116 2.73 11.90 -0.60
C LEU A 116 4.01 11.63 0.22
N ALA A 117 4.48 12.62 0.98
CA ALA A 117 5.62 12.44 1.87
C ALA A 117 5.37 11.34 2.92
N VAL A 118 4.18 11.33 3.54
CA VAL A 118 3.77 10.28 4.48
C VAL A 118 3.81 8.91 3.82
N ALA A 119 3.33 8.77 2.59
CA ALA A 119 3.36 7.50 1.86
C ALA A 119 4.80 7.02 1.63
N ILE A 120 5.70 7.91 1.19
CA ILE A 120 7.12 7.60 0.97
C ILE A 120 7.81 7.20 2.29
N PHE A 121 7.60 7.94 3.37
CA PHE A 121 8.17 7.61 4.68
C PHE A 121 7.60 6.31 5.25
N SER A 122 6.29 6.06 5.07
CA SER A 122 5.67 4.80 5.47
C SER A 122 6.24 3.60 4.75
N TYR A 123 6.71 3.76 3.53
CA TYR A 123 7.39 2.71 2.79
C TYR A 123 8.86 2.58 3.21
N ALA A 124 9.59 3.70 3.28
CA ALA A 124 11.04 3.70 3.46
C ALA A 124 11.47 3.24 4.86
N ILE A 125 10.83 3.74 5.92
CA ILE A 125 11.25 3.48 7.30
C ILE A 125 11.20 1.98 7.66
N PRO A 126 10.09 1.26 7.47
CA PRO A 126 10.07 -0.17 7.78
C PRO A 126 11.02 -0.97 6.90
N THR A 127 11.18 -0.61 5.63
CA THR A 127 12.09 -1.30 4.71
C THR A 127 13.55 -1.25 5.19
N MET A 128 13.98 -0.14 5.79
CA MET A 128 15.35 0.00 6.34
C MET A 128 15.64 -0.97 7.49
N ILE A 129 14.62 -1.42 8.22
CA ILE A 129 14.76 -2.32 9.37
C ILE A 129 14.26 -3.75 9.10
N GLY A 130 14.05 -4.09 7.82
CA GLY A 130 13.58 -5.41 7.39
C GLY A 130 12.09 -5.65 7.52
N GLY A 131 11.30 -4.59 7.73
CA GLY A 131 9.84 -4.61 7.68
C GLY A 131 9.30 -4.49 6.25
N ASN A 132 8.00 -4.75 6.07
CA ASN A 132 7.32 -4.62 4.79
C ASN A 132 6.82 -3.19 4.58
N GLY A 133 7.47 -2.44 3.66
CA GLY A 133 7.12 -1.07 3.32
C GLY A 133 5.74 -0.94 2.67
N TYR A 134 5.36 -1.89 1.82
CA TYR A 134 4.03 -1.91 1.20
C TYR A 134 2.92 -2.05 2.23
N LEU A 135 3.08 -2.98 3.18
CA LEU A 135 2.13 -3.19 4.28
C LEU A 135 2.00 -1.93 5.13
N SER A 136 3.12 -1.28 5.46
CA SER A 136 3.12 -0.06 6.25
C SER A 136 2.43 1.10 5.53
N ALA A 137 2.72 1.33 4.26
CA ALA A 137 2.10 2.37 3.47
C ALA A 137 0.58 2.12 3.30
N TYR A 138 0.19 0.87 3.08
CA TYR A 138 -1.21 0.46 3.00
C TYR A 138 -1.97 0.75 4.30
N ILE A 139 -1.42 0.35 5.46
CA ILE A 139 -2.04 0.60 6.77
C ILE A 139 -2.14 2.10 7.07
N ALA A 140 -1.07 2.87 6.79
CA ALA A 140 -1.09 4.32 6.96
C ALA A 140 -2.17 4.97 6.09
N GLY A 141 -2.31 4.54 4.83
CA GLY A 141 -3.35 4.97 3.91
C GLY A 141 -4.75 4.65 4.41
N LEU A 142 -4.98 3.43 4.93
CA LEU A 142 -6.27 3.03 5.53
C LEU A 142 -6.64 3.92 6.73
N ILE A 143 -5.68 4.23 7.60
CA ILE A 143 -5.92 5.08 8.77
C ILE A 143 -6.29 6.49 8.32
N LEU A 144 -5.56 7.08 7.37
CA LEU A 144 -5.84 8.42 6.87
C LEU A 144 -7.18 8.49 6.12
N GLY A 145 -7.48 7.48 5.29
CA GLY A 145 -8.69 7.43 4.48
C GLY A 145 -9.98 7.20 5.28
N ASN A 146 -9.90 6.43 6.37
CA ASN A 146 -11.10 6.06 7.16
C ASN A 146 -11.43 7.01 8.32
N LYS A 147 -10.49 7.87 8.74
CA LYS A 147 -10.76 8.80 9.85
C LYS A 147 -11.55 10.01 9.39
N LYS A 148 -12.75 10.16 9.96
CA LYS A 148 -13.57 11.35 9.83
C LYS A 148 -13.08 12.44 10.79
N ASN A 149 -13.06 13.69 10.35
CA ASN A 149 -12.81 14.84 11.23
C ASN A 149 -13.90 14.91 12.33
N LYS A 150 -13.58 15.51 13.51
CA LYS A 150 -14.48 15.68 14.68
C LYS A 150 -15.85 16.27 14.33
N GLU A 151 -15.99 16.95 13.19
CA GLU A 151 -17.24 17.54 12.71
C GLU A 151 -18.05 16.63 11.75
N ASN A 152 -17.78 15.33 11.68
CA ASN A 152 -18.44 14.40 10.74
C ASN A 152 -18.34 14.80 9.24
N LYS A 153 -17.53 15.80 8.90
CA LYS A 153 -17.23 16.17 7.52
C LYS A 153 -15.98 15.43 7.07
N LYS A 154 -16.02 14.82 5.89
CA LYS A 154 -14.79 14.41 5.19
C LYS A 154 -13.86 15.61 5.18
N ILE A 155 -12.57 15.39 5.46
CA ILE A 155 -11.57 16.46 5.39
C ILE A 155 -11.82 17.19 4.07
N PRO A 156 -12.10 18.51 4.06
CA PRO A 156 -12.51 19.23 2.83
C PRO A 156 -11.47 19.10 1.70
N GLN A 157 -10.23 18.81 2.05
CA GLN A 157 -9.09 18.59 1.20
C GLN A 157 -9.07 17.20 0.52
N MET A 158 -9.94 16.26 0.95
CA MET A 158 -9.96 14.89 0.44
C MET A 158 -10.30 14.81 -1.06
N SER A 159 -11.11 15.75 -1.58
CA SER A 159 -11.41 15.83 -3.01
C SER A 159 -10.20 16.26 -3.84
N ASN A 160 -9.41 17.20 -3.32
CA ASN A 160 -8.18 17.66 -3.98
C ASN A 160 -7.09 16.58 -3.95
N LEU A 161 -7.00 15.83 -2.84
CA LEU A 161 -6.12 14.67 -2.72
C LEU A 161 -6.47 13.59 -3.74
N VAL A 162 -7.76 13.23 -3.85
CA VAL A 162 -8.22 12.23 -4.82
C VAL A 162 -7.88 12.68 -6.24
N ASN A 163 -8.18 13.91 -6.62
CA ASN A 163 -7.87 14.42 -7.96
C ASN A 163 -6.36 14.45 -8.25
N PHE A 164 -5.54 14.76 -7.25
CA PHE A 164 -4.08 14.76 -7.36
C PHE A 164 -3.54 13.34 -7.61
N PHE A 165 -3.99 12.37 -6.82
CA PHE A 165 -3.56 10.97 -6.98
C PHE A 165 -4.13 10.33 -8.24
N ASP A 166 -5.36 10.65 -8.65
CA ASP A 166 -5.92 10.21 -9.93
C ASP A 166 -5.11 10.76 -11.12
N GLY A 167 -4.61 12.01 -11.01
CA GLY A 167 -3.69 12.60 -11.99
C GLY A 167 -2.35 11.86 -12.07
N ILE A 168 -1.72 11.54 -10.93
CA ILE A 168 -0.48 10.74 -10.89
C ILE A 168 -0.71 9.35 -11.48
N THR A 169 -1.80 8.69 -11.09
CA THR A 169 -2.16 7.36 -11.61
C THR A 169 -2.34 7.39 -13.13
N GLY A 170 -3.00 8.41 -13.66
CA GLY A 170 -3.16 8.58 -15.11
C GLY A 170 -1.82 8.78 -15.84
N LEU A 171 -0.85 9.48 -15.23
CA LEU A 171 0.49 9.63 -15.79
C LEU A 171 1.29 8.33 -15.77
N MET A 172 1.11 7.49 -14.76
CA MET A 172 1.81 6.20 -14.65
C MET A 172 1.24 5.10 -15.57
N GLN A 173 0.05 5.32 -16.12
CA GLN A 173 -0.61 4.39 -17.07
C GLN A 173 -0.32 4.75 -18.54
N MET A 174 0.38 5.86 -18.83
CA MET A 174 0.85 6.23 -20.16
C MET A 174 2.20 5.61 -20.49
#